data_664c52feb3994597fac122f2b2791af6
#
_entry.id   664c52feb3994597fac122f2b2791af6
#
_cell.length_a   1.000
_cell.length_b   1.000
_cell.length_c   1.000
_cell.angle_alpha   90.00
_cell.angle_beta   90.00
_cell.angle_gamma   90.00
#
_symmetry.space_group_name_H-M   'P 1'
#
loop_
_entity.id
_entity.type
_entity.pdbx_description
1 polymer ?
#
loop_
_entity_poly.entity_id
_entity_poly.type
_entity_poly.pdbx_seq_one_letter_code
_entity_poly.pdbx_strand_id
1 'polypeptide(L)'
;MARHRKPRGRALDGWLIVDKPAGMTSTDVVNRVRRWFDAQKAGHGGTLDPLATGLLPVAFGAATKTVPYIMDGTKLYRFTLRWGESRDSDDADGAITGTTEVRPTDAQIEAALPALRGDIMQVPPVFSAIKVAGERAYDMAREGRAPVLEARPARVDRFELVEHIDADHSVFEVQSGKGVYMRSLARDLALACGTLGHIAALRRLRVGPFTETQAIPLDKLVRAEDTPPTSPDFLLPVATALADIPALALTEAEAFGLSHGQAISLVALMGRIPGAADPAGGMVRAMAGSRVIGLCRLEDGLLKPERLL
;
A
#
# COMPACT_ATOMS: atom_id res chain seq x y z
N MET A 1 16.54 31.22 19.76
CA MET A 1 16.16 31.00 18.36
C MET A 1 16.78 29.69 17.88
N ALA A 2 15.99 28.63 17.69
CA ALA A 2 16.47 27.36 17.17
C ALA A 2 16.86 27.54 15.69
N ARG A 3 18.11 27.34 15.34
CA ARG A 3 18.59 27.32 13.94
C ARG A 3 17.92 26.14 13.24
N HIS A 4 16.95 26.39 12.36
CA HIS A 4 16.44 25.40 11.42
C HIS A 4 17.63 24.92 10.56
N ARG A 5 18.12 23.72 10.85
CA ARG A 5 19.12 23.07 10.00
C ARG A 5 18.47 22.82 8.65
N LYS A 6 19.02 23.39 7.56
CA LYS A 6 18.56 23.08 6.19
C LYS A 6 18.58 21.57 6.00
N PRO A 7 17.50 20.97 5.48
CA PRO A 7 17.49 19.53 5.17
C PRO A 7 18.65 19.20 4.23
N ARG A 8 19.40 18.14 4.54
CA ARG A 8 20.47 17.67 3.66
C ARG A 8 19.88 16.84 2.52
N GLY A 9 20.46 16.96 1.31
CA GLY A 9 20.09 16.20 0.12
C GLY A 9 19.25 16.99 -0.88
N ARG A 10 18.80 16.29 -1.92
CA ARG A 10 18.06 16.85 -3.06
C ARG A 10 16.58 16.96 -2.74
N ALA A 11 15.95 18.05 -3.12
CA ALA A 11 14.50 18.19 -3.12
C ALA A 11 13.95 17.46 -4.37
N LEU A 12 13.43 16.26 -4.16
CA LEU A 12 12.79 15.45 -5.20
C LEU A 12 11.32 15.30 -4.85
N ASP A 13 10.43 15.44 -5.85
CA ASP A 13 8.98 15.27 -5.69
C ASP A 13 8.46 14.25 -6.69
N GLY A 14 7.70 13.27 -6.22
CA GLY A 14 7.10 12.25 -7.08
C GLY A 14 7.08 10.85 -6.46
N TRP A 15 6.65 9.90 -7.26
CA TRP A 15 6.54 8.49 -6.88
C TRP A 15 7.51 7.63 -7.68
N LEU A 16 8.24 6.78 -6.99
CA LEU A 16 9.03 5.70 -7.58
C LEU A 16 8.36 4.37 -7.24
N ILE A 17 8.09 3.56 -8.23
CA ILE A 17 7.51 2.25 -8.03
C ILE A 17 8.66 1.22 -8.07
N VAL A 18 9.00 0.70 -6.91
CA VAL A 18 10.07 -0.28 -6.76
C VAL A 18 9.48 -1.68 -6.80
N ASP A 19 10.04 -2.56 -7.63
CA ASP A 19 9.84 -4.00 -7.49
C ASP A 19 10.76 -4.49 -6.37
N LYS A 20 10.16 -4.70 -5.18
CA LYS A 20 10.87 -5.10 -3.98
C LYS A 20 11.30 -6.57 -4.11
N PRO A 21 12.57 -6.91 -3.93
CA PRO A 21 13.00 -8.30 -3.82
C PRO A 21 12.58 -8.92 -2.48
N ALA A 22 12.56 -10.24 -2.40
CA ALA A 22 12.43 -10.97 -1.14
C ALA A 22 13.62 -10.69 -0.20
N GLY A 23 13.45 -10.93 1.10
CA GLY A 23 14.49 -10.85 2.12
C GLY A 23 14.81 -9.43 2.61
N MET A 24 14.14 -8.38 2.11
CA MET A 24 14.30 -7.01 2.56
C MET A 24 13.02 -6.45 3.16
N THR A 25 13.13 -5.64 4.22
CA THR A 25 11.99 -4.88 4.72
C THR A 25 11.67 -3.69 3.79
N SER A 26 10.42 -3.22 3.81
CA SER A 26 10.03 -2.00 3.09
C SER A 26 10.85 -0.78 3.50
N THR A 27 11.23 -0.70 4.78
CA THR A 27 12.08 0.38 5.32
C THR A 27 13.50 0.33 4.75
N ASP A 28 14.09 -0.87 4.60
CA ASP A 28 15.42 -1.03 4.01
C ASP A 28 15.44 -0.55 2.56
N VAL A 29 14.41 -0.91 1.78
CA VAL A 29 14.26 -0.44 0.40
C VAL A 29 14.17 1.07 0.35
N VAL A 30 13.27 1.70 1.16
CA VAL A 30 13.14 3.16 1.20
C VAL A 30 14.46 3.83 1.58
N ASN A 31 15.17 3.31 2.60
CA ASN A 31 16.45 3.87 3.04
C ASN A 31 17.54 3.73 1.97
N ARG A 32 17.58 2.59 1.25
CA ARG A 32 18.52 2.35 0.16
C ARG A 32 18.28 3.31 -1.00
N VAL A 33 17.03 3.43 -1.45
CA VAL A 33 16.61 4.33 -2.53
C VAL A 33 16.81 5.80 -2.13
N ARG A 34 16.42 6.20 -0.91
CA ARG A 34 16.62 7.57 -0.42
C ARG A 34 18.09 7.97 -0.43
N ARG A 35 18.99 7.10 0.01
CA ARG A 35 20.45 7.35 0.00
C ARG A 35 20.98 7.43 -1.42
N TRP A 36 20.55 6.53 -2.30
CA TRP A 36 20.98 6.51 -3.69
C TRP A 36 20.65 7.82 -4.42
N PHE A 37 19.44 8.35 -4.23
CA PHE A 37 19.03 9.61 -4.83
C PHE A 37 19.44 10.84 -4.04
N ASP A 38 20.13 10.70 -2.92
CA ASP A 38 20.41 11.78 -1.95
C ASP A 38 19.14 12.59 -1.63
N ALA A 39 17.98 11.91 -1.47
CA ALA A 39 16.72 12.58 -1.28
C ALA A 39 16.53 13.07 0.17
N GLN A 40 16.04 14.32 0.32
CA GLN A 40 15.74 14.91 1.63
C GLN A 40 14.69 14.11 2.39
N LYS A 41 13.64 13.65 1.69
CA LYS A 41 12.49 12.98 2.29
C LYS A 41 11.99 11.86 1.40
N ALA A 42 11.78 10.68 1.98
CA ALA A 42 11.14 9.55 1.34
C ALA A 42 10.28 8.76 2.33
N GLY A 43 9.27 8.03 1.82
CA GLY A 43 8.42 7.13 2.58
C GLY A 43 7.73 6.14 1.64
N HIS A 44 7.17 5.04 2.14
CA HIS A 44 6.47 4.07 1.31
C HIS A 44 4.94 4.15 1.42
N GLY A 45 4.25 3.77 0.35
CA GLY A 45 2.79 3.71 0.24
C GLY A 45 2.18 2.38 0.67
N GLY A 46 2.70 1.77 1.74
CA GLY A 46 2.19 0.51 2.31
C GLY A 46 3.27 -0.55 2.47
N THR A 47 3.36 -1.11 3.66
CA THR A 47 4.35 -2.13 4.03
C THR A 47 4.16 -3.41 3.23
N LEU A 48 5.27 -4.05 2.86
CA LEU A 48 5.40 -5.44 2.46
C LEU A 48 6.27 -6.16 3.47
N ASP A 49 5.90 -7.40 3.80
CA ASP A 49 6.70 -8.28 4.65
C ASP A 49 8.05 -8.61 3.99
N PRO A 50 9.08 -9.04 4.74
CA PRO A 50 10.39 -9.38 4.17
C PRO A 50 10.31 -10.44 3.07
N LEU A 51 9.57 -11.53 3.27
CA LEU A 51 9.31 -12.58 2.29
C LEU A 51 8.62 -12.05 1.02
N ALA A 52 7.72 -11.08 1.15
CA ALA A 52 6.91 -10.58 0.04
C ALA A 52 7.75 -9.81 -0.99
N THR A 53 7.37 -9.96 -2.26
CA THR A 53 7.94 -9.26 -3.42
C THR A 53 6.93 -8.32 -4.06
N GLY A 54 7.34 -7.59 -5.10
CA GLY A 54 6.45 -6.80 -5.95
C GLY A 54 6.37 -5.32 -5.56
N LEU A 55 5.28 -4.69 -5.91
CA LEU A 55 5.15 -3.25 -5.92
C LEU A 55 5.29 -2.62 -4.54
N LEU A 56 6.32 -1.81 -4.37
CA LEU A 56 6.49 -0.91 -3.24
C LEU A 56 6.54 0.54 -3.75
N PRO A 57 5.42 1.27 -3.71
CA PRO A 57 5.43 2.69 -4.05
C PRO A 57 6.24 3.47 -3.01
N VAL A 58 7.26 4.20 -3.48
CA VAL A 58 8.11 5.08 -2.67
C VAL A 58 7.82 6.52 -3.04
N ALA A 59 7.36 7.30 -2.09
CA ALA A 59 7.07 8.73 -2.23
C ALA A 59 8.30 9.56 -1.88
N PHE A 60 8.58 10.59 -2.67
CA PHE A 60 9.59 11.61 -2.39
C PHE A 60 8.95 12.97 -2.16
N GLY A 61 9.51 13.76 -1.24
CA GLY A 61 9.12 15.17 -0.99
C GLY A 61 7.62 15.37 -0.80
N ALA A 62 6.99 16.17 -1.67
CA ALA A 62 5.55 16.47 -1.62
C ALA A 62 4.67 15.21 -1.75
N ALA A 63 5.10 14.21 -2.54
CA ALA A 63 4.35 12.94 -2.67
C ALA A 63 4.17 12.22 -1.33
N THR A 64 5.04 12.46 -0.33
CA THR A 64 4.86 11.85 1.00
C THR A 64 3.58 12.30 1.70
N LYS A 65 3.01 13.44 1.31
CA LYS A 65 1.73 13.93 1.82
C LYS A 65 0.54 13.16 1.22
N THR A 66 0.72 12.48 0.09
CA THR A 66 -0.31 11.69 -0.58
C THR A 66 -0.27 10.19 -0.24
N VAL A 67 0.69 9.76 0.58
CA VAL A 67 0.82 8.36 1.05
C VAL A 67 -0.47 7.80 1.65
N PRO A 68 -1.24 8.50 2.49
CA PRO A 68 -2.50 7.96 3.04
C PRO A 68 -3.49 7.52 1.95
N TYR A 69 -3.60 8.24 0.85
CA TYR A 69 -4.52 7.92 -0.26
C TYR A 69 -4.11 6.62 -0.97
N ILE A 70 -2.80 6.39 -1.15
CA ILE A 70 -2.28 5.13 -1.68
C ILE A 70 -2.49 3.97 -0.69
N MET A 71 -2.30 4.23 0.60
CA MET A 71 -2.52 3.21 1.64
C MET A 71 -4.00 2.81 1.75
N ASP A 72 -4.92 3.72 1.49
CA ASP A 72 -6.36 3.45 1.53
C ASP A 72 -6.87 2.79 0.23
N GLY A 73 -6.17 2.94 -0.89
CA GLY A 73 -6.53 2.35 -2.19
C GLY A 73 -6.55 0.82 -2.20
N THR A 74 -7.17 0.25 -3.21
CA THR A 74 -7.23 -1.20 -3.46
C THR A 74 -5.86 -1.78 -3.79
N LYS A 75 -5.60 -3.02 -3.37
CA LYS A 75 -4.39 -3.79 -3.67
C LYS A 75 -4.76 -5.10 -4.36
N LEU A 76 -3.87 -5.55 -5.26
CA LEU A 76 -3.94 -6.87 -5.85
C LEU A 76 -2.69 -7.65 -5.45
N TYR A 77 -2.90 -8.86 -4.94
CA TYR A 77 -1.84 -9.76 -4.55
C TYR A 77 -1.99 -11.11 -5.27
N ARG A 78 -0.87 -11.75 -5.51
CA ARG A 78 -0.78 -13.16 -5.84
C ARG A 78 0.06 -13.85 -4.77
N PHE A 79 -0.42 -14.99 -4.25
CA PHE A 79 0.35 -15.75 -3.30
C PHE A 79 0.27 -17.25 -3.59
N THR A 80 1.32 -17.96 -3.21
CA THR A 80 1.32 -19.42 -3.16
C THR A 80 1.05 -19.85 -1.73
N LEU A 81 0.00 -20.62 -1.53
CA LEU A 81 -0.31 -21.27 -0.27
C LEU A 81 0.28 -22.67 -0.29
N ARG A 82 1.03 -23.01 0.77
CA ARG A 82 1.46 -24.37 1.06
C ARG A 82 0.47 -25.03 2.01
N TRP A 83 -0.09 -26.15 1.57
CA TRP A 83 -1.01 -26.98 2.35
C TRP A 83 -0.26 -27.94 3.27
N GLY A 84 -0.92 -28.35 4.36
CA GLY A 84 -0.46 -29.39 5.26
C GLY A 84 0.55 -28.94 6.31
N GLU A 85 0.90 -27.68 6.38
CA GLU A 85 1.88 -27.16 7.35
C GLU A 85 1.46 -25.79 7.86
N SER A 86 1.42 -25.59 9.18
CA SER A 86 1.25 -24.29 9.81
C SER A 86 2.57 -23.77 10.36
N ARG A 87 2.74 -22.44 10.35
CA ARG A 87 3.90 -21.74 10.90
C ARG A 87 3.46 -20.61 11.81
N ASP A 88 4.29 -20.26 12.78
CA ASP A 88 4.00 -19.23 13.78
C ASP A 88 3.84 -17.83 13.18
N SER A 89 4.48 -17.57 12.03
CA SER A 89 4.35 -16.30 11.27
C SER A 89 3.23 -16.30 10.23
N ASP A 90 2.56 -17.45 9.99
CA ASP A 90 1.63 -17.71 8.88
C ASP A 90 2.32 -17.58 7.49
N ASP A 91 3.65 -17.60 7.41
CA ASP A 91 4.46 -17.58 6.18
C ASP A 91 5.74 -18.43 6.31
N ALA A 92 6.49 -18.59 5.21
CA ALA A 92 7.66 -19.47 5.15
C ALA A 92 8.84 -19.04 6.03
N ASP A 93 8.85 -17.82 6.57
CA ASP A 93 9.93 -17.33 7.44
C ASP A 93 9.80 -17.85 8.88
N GLY A 94 8.61 -18.30 9.31
CA GLY A 94 8.32 -18.78 10.66
C GLY A 94 8.72 -20.22 10.94
N ALA A 95 8.71 -20.60 12.24
CA ALA A 95 8.90 -21.97 12.67
C ALA A 95 7.65 -22.81 12.44
N ILE A 96 7.81 -24.11 12.10
CA ILE A 96 6.70 -25.05 11.93
C ILE A 96 6.04 -25.26 13.29
N THR A 97 4.70 -25.12 13.34
CA THR A 97 3.87 -25.30 14.54
C THR A 97 2.94 -26.51 14.44
N GLY A 98 2.72 -27.04 13.23
CA GLY A 98 1.92 -28.22 13.03
C GLY A 98 2.01 -28.75 11.61
N THR A 99 1.72 -30.04 11.42
CA THR A 99 1.70 -30.70 10.13
C THR A 99 0.50 -31.63 10.02
N THR A 100 0.00 -31.84 8.79
CA THR A 100 -1.06 -32.78 8.46
C THR A 100 -0.92 -33.29 7.02
N GLU A 101 -1.36 -34.51 6.78
CA GLU A 101 -1.39 -35.12 5.43
C GLU A 101 -2.62 -34.70 4.62
N VAL A 102 -3.58 -33.99 5.22
CA VAL A 102 -4.81 -33.55 4.55
C VAL A 102 -4.50 -32.53 3.46
N ARG A 103 -4.97 -32.83 2.23
CA ARG A 103 -4.89 -31.91 1.08
C ARG A 103 -6.30 -31.67 0.55
N PRO A 104 -6.74 -30.42 0.44
CA PRO A 104 -8.09 -30.13 -0.03
C PRO A 104 -8.19 -30.35 -1.54
N THR A 105 -9.37 -30.78 -1.97
CA THR A 105 -9.75 -30.84 -3.39
C THR A 105 -10.15 -29.44 -3.86
N ASP A 106 -10.14 -29.19 -5.19
CA ASP A 106 -10.61 -27.94 -5.80
C ASP A 106 -12.03 -27.60 -5.34
N ALA A 107 -12.91 -28.59 -5.28
CA ALA A 107 -14.29 -28.40 -4.82
C ALA A 107 -14.38 -27.91 -3.36
N GLN A 108 -13.49 -28.37 -2.49
CA GLN A 108 -13.42 -27.93 -1.09
C GLN A 108 -12.88 -26.51 -1.02
N ILE A 109 -11.85 -26.18 -1.80
CA ILE A 109 -11.29 -24.82 -1.88
C ILE A 109 -12.36 -23.85 -2.40
N GLU A 110 -12.99 -24.15 -3.54
CA GLU A 110 -14.02 -23.30 -4.13
C GLU A 110 -15.23 -23.10 -3.22
N ALA A 111 -15.60 -24.12 -2.45
CA ALA A 111 -16.68 -24.02 -1.46
C ALA A 111 -16.31 -23.13 -0.25
N ALA A 112 -15.02 -23.04 0.12
CA ALA A 112 -14.54 -22.23 1.24
C ALA A 112 -14.35 -20.76 0.88
N LEU A 113 -13.95 -20.45 -0.36
CA LEU A 113 -13.62 -19.07 -0.81
C LEU A 113 -14.73 -18.04 -0.58
N PRO A 114 -16.04 -18.29 -0.80
CA PRO A 114 -17.10 -17.30 -0.60
C PRO A 114 -17.18 -16.74 0.82
N ALA A 115 -16.87 -17.52 1.85
CA ALA A 115 -16.86 -17.08 3.25
C ALA A 115 -15.72 -16.12 3.58
N LEU A 116 -14.70 -16.05 2.73
CA LEU A 116 -13.52 -15.19 2.87
C LEU A 116 -13.55 -13.96 1.92
N ARG A 117 -14.70 -13.70 1.30
CA ARG A 117 -14.96 -12.54 0.42
C ARG A 117 -15.93 -11.55 1.08
N GLY A 118 -15.93 -10.33 0.60
CA GLY A 118 -16.78 -9.25 1.13
C GLY A 118 -16.20 -8.63 2.39
N ASP A 119 -17.07 -8.23 3.31
CA ASP A 119 -16.69 -7.69 4.61
C ASP A 119 -16.53 -8.86 5.59
N ILE A 120 -15.29 -9.14 5.96
CA ILE A 120 -14.92 -10.26 6.84
C ILE A 120 -14.36 -9.74 8.16
N MET A 121 -14.39 -10.60 9.18
CA MET A 121 -13.66 -10.40 10.43
C MET A 121 -12.38 -11.24 10.40
N GLN A 122 -11.22 -10.59 10.39
CA GLN A 122 -9.93 -11.24 10.29
C GLN A 122 -9.10 -11.05 11.55
N VAL A 123 -8.56 -12.12 12.11
CA VAL A 123 -7.54 -12.08 13.17
C VAL A 123 -6.19 -11.83 12.50
N PRO A 124 -5.52 -10.70 12.78
CA PRO A 124 -4.21 -10.41 12.21
C PRO A 124 -3.14 -11.45 12.61
N PRO A 125 -2.07 -11.63 11.81
CA PRO A 125 -0.97 -12.48 12.23
C PRO A 125 -0.24 -11.86 13.43
N VAL A 126 0.31 -12.69 14.30
CA VAL A 126 1.03 -12.26 15.50
C VAL A 126 2.22 -11.37 15.13
N PHE A 127 2.94 -11.75 14.06
CA PHE A 127 4.03 -10.95 13.52
C PHE A 127 3.48 -9.82 12.62
N SER A 128 2.88 -8.81 13.24
CA SER A 128 2.33 -7.63 12.54
C SER A 128 2.77 -6.31 13.17
N ALA A 129 2.60 -5.22 12.42
CA ALA A 129 2.90 -3.87 12.90
C ALA A 129 1.79 -3.27 13.81
N ILE A 130 0.78 -4.07 14.16
CA ILE A 130 -0.29 -3.66 15.07
C ILE A 130 0.28 -3.36 16.44
N LYS A 131 -0.22 -2.29 17.06
CA LYS A 131 0.17 -1.93 18.43
C LYS A 131 -0.85 -2.48 19.43
N VAL A 132 -0.32 -3.17 20.44
CA VAL A 132 -1.06 -3.64 21.60
C VAL A 132 -0.44 -2.97 22.83
N ALA A 133 -1.21 -2.21 23.58
CA ALA A 133 -0.74 -1.42 24.74
C ALA A 133 0.47 -0.50 24.43
N GLY A 134 0.57 0.01 23.16
CA GLY A 134 1.64 0.91 22.75
C GLY A 134 2.88 0.23 22.13
N GLU A 135 3.03 -1.08 22.30
CA GLU A 135 4.11 -1.91 21.77
C GLU A 135 3.66 -2.63 20.49
N ARG A 136 4.58 -2.90 19.54
CA ARG A 136 4.22 -3.63 18.31
C ARG A 136 4.07 -5.12 18.59
N ALA A 137 3.03 -5.76 18.06
CA ALA A 137 2.81 -7.20 18.17
C ALA A 137 4.03 -8.01 17.69
N TYR A 138 4.68 -7.56 16.61
CA TYR A 138 5.91 -8.14 16.08
C TYR A 138 7.06 -8.14 17.10
N ASP A 139 7.28 -7.04 17.82
CA ASP A 139 8.36 -6.91 18.81
C ASP A 139 8.08 -7.81 20.01
N MET A 140 6.83 -7.82 20.50
CA MET A 140 6.37 -8.72 21.56
C MET A 140 6.54 -10.20 21.21
N ALA A 141 6.17 -10.57 19.97
CA ALA A 141 6.29 -11.96 19.51
C ALA A 141 7.75 -12.44 19.47
N ARG A 142 8.67 -11.59 19.01
CA ARG A 142 10.12 -11.90 19.03
C ARG A 142 10.69 -12.11 20.42
N GLU A 143 10.12 -11.46 21.41
CA GLU A 143 10.50 -11.63 22.81
C GLU A 143 9.80 -12.81 23.51
N GLY A 144 9.06 -13.63 22.73
CA GLY A 144 8.31 -14.77 23.28
C GLY A 144 7.02 -14.37 24.02
N ARG A 145 6.58 -13.12 23.93
CA ARG A 145 5.38 -12.56 24.56
C ARG A 145 4.27 -12.31 23.52
N ALA A 146 3.97 -13.33 22.71
CA ALA A 146 2.98 -13.19 21.63
C ALA A 146 1.62 -12.69 22.16
N PRO A 147 1.11 -11.53 21.69
CA PRO A 147 -0.17 -11.02 22.16
C PRO A 147 -1.33 -11.77 21.54
N VAL A 148 -2.44 -11.85 22.26
CA VAL A 148 -3.73 -12.25 21.69
C VAL A 148 -4.27 -11.06 20.91
N LEU A 149 -4.52 -11.26 19.61
CA LEU A 149 -5.06 -10.23 18.73
C LEU A 149 -6.54 -10.46 18.48
N GLU A 150 -7.31 -9.38 18.55
CA GLU A 150 -8.75 -9.41 18.26
C GLU A 150 -8.99 -9.36 16.75
N ALA A 151 -10.09 -10.00 16.32
CA ALA A 151 -10.55 -9.92 14.94
C ALA A 151 -10.94 -8.47 14.59
N ARG A 152 -10.61 -8.05 13.37
CA ARG A 152 -10.87 -6.70 12.85
C ARG A 152 -11.56 -6.77 11.50
N PRO A 153 -12.44 -5.80 11.19
CA PRO A 153 -13.08 -5.75 9.90
C PRO A 153 -12.04 -5.56 8.78
N ALA A 154 -12.22 -6.33 7.71
CA ALA A 154 -11.36 -6.32 6.54
C ALA A 154 -12.22 -6.53 5.29
N ARG A 155 -11.90 -5.85 4.17
CA ARG A 155 -12.63 -5.96 2.91
C ARG A 155 -11.83 -6.73 1.88
N VAL A 156 -12.39 -7.85 1.41
CA VAL A 156 -11.83 -8.69 0.35
C VAL A 156 -12.79 -8.67 -0.84
N ASP A 157 -12.43 -7.94 -1.90
CA ASP A 157 -13.32 -7.78 -3.06
C ASP A 157 -13.32 -9.01 -3.98
N ARG A 158 -12.15 -9.69 -4.09
CA ARG A 158 -11.95 -10.89 -4.90
C ARG A 158 -10.93 -11.80 -4.23
N PHE A 159 -11.21 -13.10 -4.22
CA PHE A 159 -10.27 -14.13 -3.76
C PHE A 159 -10.53 -15.38 -4.60
N GLU A 160 -9.58 -15.76 -5.44
CA GLU A 160 -9.75 -16.79 -6.46
C GLU A 160 -8.57 -17.75 -6.47
N LEU A 161 -8.84 -19.04 -6.70
CA LEU A 161 -7.85 -20.01 -7.06
C LEU A 161 -7.42 -19.76 -8.51
N VAL A 162 -6.12 -19.65 -8.76
CA VAL A 162 -5.55 -19.40 -10.09
C VAL A 162 -4.98 -20.70 -10.67
N GLU A 163 -4.26 -21.46 -9.84
CA GLU A 163 -3.51 -22.62 -10.30
C GLU A 163 -3.20 -23.56 -9.13
N HIS A 164 -3.18 -24.87 -9.42
CA HIS A 164 -2.49 -25.87 -8.62
C HIS A 164 -1.10 -26.13 -9.21
N ILE A 165 -0.06 -25.89 -8.43
CA ILE A 165 1.31 -26.21 -8.85
C ILE A 165 1.56 -27.71 -8.67
N ASP A 166 1.17 -28.23 -7.50
CA ASP A 166 1.30 -29.64 -7.11
C ASP A 166 0.31 -29.94 -5.95
N ALA A 167 0.40 -31.14 -5.36
CA ALA A 167 -0.47 -31.56 -4.26
C ALA A 167 -0.34 -30.67 -3.02
N ASP A 168 0.82 -30.05 -2.80
CA ASP A 168 1.13 -29.25 -1.63
C ASP A 168 0.96 -27.75 -1.86
N HIS A 169 0.87 -27.26 -3.10
CA HIS A 169 0.91 -25.84 -3.42
C HIS A 169 -0.18 -25.40 -4.38
N SER A 170 -0.88 -24.34 -4.02
CA SER A 170 -1.87 -23.67 -4.86
C SER A 170 -1.63 -22.16 -4.91
N VAL A 171 -1.89 -21.57 -6.07
CA VAL A 171 -1.74 -20.13 -6.32
C VAL A 171 -3.10 -19.44 -6.25
N PHE A 172 -3.14 -18.34 -5.55
CA PHE A 172 -4.34 -17.51 -5.40
C PHE A 172 -4.08 -16.07 -5.80
N GLU A 173 -5.12 -15.42 -6.32
CA GLU A 173 -5.17 -13.96 -6.46
C GLU A 173 -6.21 -13.36 -5.52
N VAL A 174 -5.82 -12.24 -4.87
CA VAL A 174 -6.67 -11.52 -3.92
C VAL A 174 -6.68 -10.05 -4.26
N GLN A 175 -7.86 -9.49 -4.48
CA GLN A 175 -8.09 -8.06 -4.49
C GLN A 175 -8.71 -7.63 -3.17
N SER A 176 -8.10 -6.65 -2.50
CA SER A 176 -8.53 -6.26 -1.16
C SER A 176 -8.38 -4.77 -0.91
N GLY A 177 -9.14 -4.29 0.06
CA GLY A 177 -8.98 -2.97 0.64
C GLY A 177 -7.76 -2.87 1.58
N LYS A 178 -7.73 -1.80 2.36
CA LYS A 178 -6.71 -1.54 3.38
C LYS A 178 -6.82 -2.54 4.54
N GLY A 179 -5.66 -2.94 5.07
CA GLY A 179 -5.56 -3.64 6.35
C GLY A 179 -5.80 -5.16 6.29
N VAL A 180 -6.02 -5.72 5.11
CA VAL A 180 -6.14 -7.18 4.93
C VAL A 180 -4.76 -7.81 4.97
N TYR A 181 -4.61 -8.86 5.77
CA TYR A 181 -3.40 -9.67 5.87
C TYR A 181 -3.52 -10.92 5.00
N MET A 182 -2.68 -11.03 3.98
CA MET A 182 -2.67 -12.20 3.08
C MET A 182 -2.30 -13.47 3.85
N ARG A 183 -1.43 -13.36 4.85
CA ARG A 183 -1.04 -14.46 5.74
C ARG A 183 -2.22 -15.03 6.52
N SER A 184 -3.05 -14.16 7.08
CA SER A 184 -4.29 -14.60 7.75
C SER A 184 -5.28 -15.21 6.78
N LEU A 185 -5.44 -14.66 5.55
CA LEU A 185 -6.33 -15.27 4.54
C LEU A 185 -5.88 -16.67 4.17
N ALA A 186 -4.57 -16.90 3.99
CA ALA A 186 -4.02 -18.22 3.69
C ALA A 186 -4.28 -19.22 4.82
N ARG A 187 -4.01 -18.83 6.07
CA ARG A 187 -4.30 -19.61 7.27
C ARG A 187 -5.80 -19.95 7.38
N ASP A 188 -6.64 -18.91 7.27
CA ASP A 188 -8.10 -19.06 7.47
C ASP A 188 -8.73 -19.91 6.35
N LEU A 189 -8.22 -19.81 5.10
CA LEU A 189 -8.64 -20.70 4.01
C LEU A 189 -8.24 -22.15 4.29
N ALA A 190 -7.01 -22.40 4.74
CA ALA A 190 -6.57 -23.74 5.07
C ALA A 190 -7.42 -24.36 6.19
N LEU A 191 -7.72 -23.60 7.23
CA LEU A 191 -8.60 -24.04 8.32
C LEU A 191 -10.02 -24.33 7.83
N ALA A 192 -10.58 -23.50 6.94
CA ALA A 192 -11.90 -23.72 6.35
C ALA A 192 -11.95 -24.97 5.47
N CYS A 193 -10.83 -25.37 4.88
CA CYS A 193 -10.68 -26.63 4.14
C CYS A 193 -10.35 -27.84 5.04
N GLY A 194 -10.32 -27.69 6.36
CA GLY A 194 -10.03 -28.76 7.31
C GLY A 194 -8.55 -29.20 7.33
N THR A 195 -7.64 -28.33 6.97
CA THR A 195 -6.19 -28.58 6.94
C THR A 195 -5.40 -27.45 7.57
N LEU A 196 -4.08 -27.50 7.46
CA LEU A 196 -3.15 -26.44 7.84
C LEU A 196 -2.56 -25.80 6.58
N GLY A 197 -2.12 -24.55 6.69
CA GLY A 197 -1.45 -23.87 5.57
C GLY A 197 -0.80 -22.55 5.96
N HIS A 198 0.16 -22.15 5.14
CA HIS A 198 0.86 -20.87 5.27
C HIS A 198 1.25 -20.31 3.90
N ILE A 199 1.62 -19.04 3.84
CA ILE A 199 2.14 -18.45 2.61
C ILE A 199 3.58 -18.92 2.34
N ALA A 200 3.77 -19.62 1.20
CA ALA A 200 5.09 -19.98 0.70
C ALA A 200 5.75 -18.86 -0.13
N ALA A 201 4.94 -18.11 -0.88
CA ALA A 201 5.40 -16.96 -1.67
C ALA A 201 4.27 -15.91 -1.74
N LEU A 202 4.66 -14.62 -1.75
CA LEU A 202 3.72 -13.50 -1.82
C LEU A 202 4.28 -12.41 -2.75
N ARG A 203 3.44 -11.96 -3.70
CA ARG A 203 3.76 -10.84 -4.58
C ARG A 203 2.62 -9.85 -4.63
N ARG A 204 2.91 -8.56 -4.45
CA ARG A 204 1.94 -7.50 -4.66
C ARG A 204 2.03 -6.99 -6.10
N LEU A 205 0.93 -7.13 -6.85
CA LEU A 205 0.84 -6.84 -8.28
C LEU A 205 0.33 -5.41 -8.55
N ARG A 206 -0.48 -4.85 -7.63
CA ARG A 206 -1.06 -3.51 -7.77
C ARG A 206 -1.27 -2.83 -6.42
N VAL A 207 -1.12 -1.50 -6.40
CA VAL A 207 -1.45 -0.62 -5.27
C VAL A 207 -2.11 0.64 -5.81
N GLY A 208 -3.41 0.79 -5.61
CA GLY A 208 -4.17 1.90 -6.19
C GLY A 208 -3.92 2.01 -7.70
N PRO A 209 -3.48 3.17 -8.21
CA PRO A 209 -3.22 3.39 -9.63
C PRO A 209 -1.89 2.76 -10.12
N PHE A 210 -1.03 2.28 -9.23
CA PHE A 210 0.27 1.74 -9.59
C PHE A 210 0.20 0.26 -9.94
N THR A 211 0.83 -0.12 -11.06
CA THR A 211 0.86 -1.48 -11.61
C THR A 211 2.28 -1.96 -11.86
N GLU A 212 2.46 -3.25 -12.16
CA GLU A 212 3.78 -3.84 -12.43
C GLU A 212 4.50 -3.22 -13.63
N THR A 213 3.78 -2.65 -14.60
CA THR A 213 4.37 -2.00 -15.78
C THR A 213 5.21 -0.77 -15.43
N GLN A 214 4.99 -0.18 -14.25
CA GLN A 214 5.72 0.98 -13.74
C GLN A 214 6.83 0.58 -12.76
N ALA A 215 6.87 -0.70 -12.37
CA ALA A 215 7.80 -1.17 -11.35
C ALA A 215 9.20 -1.36 -11.89
N ILE A 216 10.18 -0.83 -11.17
CA ILE A 216 11.60 -0.96 -11.51
C ILE A 216 12.26 -1.86 -10.47
N PRO A 217 12.91 -2.97 -10.88
CA PRO A 217 13.68 -3.83 -9.98
C PRO A 217 14.72 -3.03 -9.19
N LEU A 218 14.81 -3.29 -7.88
CA LEU A 218 15.70 -2.53 -6.99
C LEU A 218 17.17 -2.59 -7.40
N ASP A 219 17.64 -3.72 -7.93
CA ASP A 219 18.99 -3.93 -8.41
C ASP A 219 19.30 -3.11 -9.68
N LYS A 220 18.29 -2.85 -10.51
CA LYS A 220 18.42 -1.96 -11.68
C LYS A 220 18.44 -0.49 -11.29
N LEU A 221 17.78 -0.13 -10.16
CA LEU A 221 17.77 1.24 -9.65
C LEU A 221 19.06 1.63 -8.96
N VAL A 222 19.66 0.68 -8.23
CA VAL A 222 20.76 0.95 -7.29
C VAL A 222 21.92 0.02 -7.59
N ARG A 223 22.65 0.31 -8.66
CA ARG A 223 23.92 -0.35 -8.95
C ARG A 223 25.06 0.37 -8.22
N ALA A 224 25.93 -0.41 -7.59
CA ALA A 224 27.04 0.14 -6.80
C ALA A 224 28.03 0.98 -7.64
N GLU A 225 28.05 0.77 -8.95
CA GLU A 225 28.99 1.38 -9.90
C GLU A 225 28.41 2.57 -10.66
N ASP A 226 27.09 2.80 -10.58
CA ASP A 226 26.41 3.86 -11.32
C ASP A 226 26.36 5.17 -10.53
N THR A 227 26.53 6.28 -11.23
CA THR A 227 26.23 7.60 -10.67
C THR A 227 24.72 7.75 -10.52
N PRO A 228 24.22 8.27 -9.38
CA PRO A 228 22.78 8.55 -9.23
C PRO A 228 22.28 9.40 -10.38
N PRO A 229 21.13 9.05 -10.98
CA PRO A 229 20.60 9.83 -12.10
C PRO A 229 20.34 11.28 -11.68
N THR A 230 20.80 12.21 -12.51
CA THR A 230 20.60 13.63 -12.28
C THR A 230 19.16 14.07 -12.58
N SER A 231 18.49 13.38 -13.50
CA SER A 231 17.10 13.62 -13.88
C SER A 231 16.14 12.67 -13.14
N PRO A 232 14.98 13.18 -12.68
CA PRO A 232 13.95 12.36 -12.05
C PRO A 232 13.02 11.66 -13.06
N ASP A 233 13.46 11.36 -14.27
CA ASP A 233 12.62 10.86 -15.39
C ASP A 233 11.87 9.55 -15.07
N PHE A 234 12.31 8.81 -14.05
CA PHE A 234 11.62 7.61 -13.54
C PHE A 234 10.67 7.92 -12.38
N LEU A 235 10.56 9.17 -11.94
CA LEU A 235 9.57 9.57 -10.95
C LEU A 235 8.24 9.87 -11.61
N LEU A 236 7.21 9.16 -11.19
CA LEU A 236 5.84 9.47 -11.58
C LEU A 236 5.39 10.75 -10.87
N PRO A 237 4.58 11.59 -11.53
CA PRO A 237 4.04 12.81 -10.93
C PRO A 237 3.28 12.54 -9.62
N VAL A 238 3.30 13.50 -8.68
CA VAL A 238 2.51 13.44 -7.44
C VAL A 238 1.03 13.20 -7.74
N ALA A 239 0.51 13.78 -8.82
CA ALA A 239 -0.87 13.63 -9.28
C ALA A 239 -1.27 12.18 -9.58
N THR A 240 -0.31 11.30 -9.93
CA THR A 240 -0.61 9.89 -10.25
C THR A 240 -1.24 9.16 -9.07
N ALA A 241 -0.79 9.44 -7.85
CA ALA A 241 -1.35 8.85 -6.64
C ALA A 241 -2.79 9.30 -6.33
N LEU A 242 -3.27 10.32 -7.00
CA LEU A 242 -4.57 10.96 -6.80
C LEU A 242 -5.47 10.81 -8.03
N ALA A 243 -5.16 9.87 -8.92
CA ALA A 243 -5.85 9.72 -10.21
C ALA A 243 -7.36 9.50 -10.05
N ASP A 244 -7.76 8.79 -8.99
CA ASP A 244 -9.17 8.48 -8.70
C ASP A 244 -9.94 9.66 -8.08
N ILE A 245 -9.24 10.75 -7.71
CA ILE A 245 -9.87 11.96 -7.16
C ILE A 245 -10.15 12.94 -8.30
N PRO A 246 -11.40 13.43 -8.47
CA PRO A 246 -11.73 14.37 -9.53
C PRO A 246 -10.83 15.61 -9.55
N ALA A 247 -10.35 16.00 -10.74
CA ALA A 247 -9.47 17.14 -10.91
C ALA A 247 -10.28 18.43 -11.12
N LEU A 248 -9.97 19.48 -10.37
CA LEU A 248 -10.53 20.81 -10.53
C LEU A 248 -9.43 21.76 -11.01
N ALA A 249 -9.60 22.31 -12.21
CA ALA A 249 -8.65 23.25 -12.77
C ALA A 249 -8.81 24.65 -12.12
N LEU A 250 -7.69 25.21 -11.67
CA LEU A 250 -7.59 26.56 -11.12
C LEU A 250 -6.74 27.45 -12.03
N THR A 251 -7.03 28.75 -12.01
CA THR A 251 -6.11 29.77 -12.52
C THR A 251 -4.90 29.92 -11.59
N GLU A 252 -3.80 30.51 -12.07
CA GLU A 252 -2.62 30.74 -11.21
C GLU A 252 -2.92 31.64 -10.01
N ALA A 253 -3.82 32.65 -10.16
CA ALA A 253 -4.25 33.50 -9.04
C ALA A 253 -5.03 32.73 -7.98
N GLU A 254 -5.96 31.86 -8.38
CA GLU A 254 -6.72 30.99 -7.47
C GLU A 254 -5.79 29.97 -6.78
N ALA A 255 -4.86 29.38 -7.54
CA ALA A 255 -3.86 28.47 -7.00
C ALA A 255 -2.95 29.14 -5.97
N PHE A 256 -2.54 30.37 -6.23
CA PHE A 256 -1.77 31.18 -5.28
C PHE A 256 -2.55 31.42 -3.99
N GLY A 257 -3.80 31.90 -4.08
CA GLY A 257 -4.65 32.10 -2.90
C GLY A 257 -4.87 30.81 -2.11
N LEU A 258 -5.19 29.70 -2.80
CA LEU A 258 -5.41 28.39 -2.19
C LEU A 258 -4.14 27.88 -1.47
N SER A 259 -2.95 28.05 -2.06
CA SER A 259 -1.68 27.63 -1.46
C SER A 259 -1.37 28.38 -0.14
N HIS A 260 -1.99 29.53 0.08
CA HIS A 260 -1.94 30.31 1.32
C HIS A 260 -3.13 30.05 2.26
N GLY A 261 -3.92 29.02 1.98
CA GLY A 261 -5.04 28.60 2.84
C GLY A 261 -6.35 29.35 2.58
N GLN A 262 -6.44 30.18 1.53
CA GLN A 262 -7.67 30.89 1.19
C GLN A 262 -8.68 29.94 0.52
N ALA A 263 -9.92 29.92 1.03
CA ALA A 263 -11.01 29.24 0.38
C ALA A 263 -11.49 30.00 -0.86
N ILE A 264 -11.98 29.27 -1.88
CA ILE A 264 -12.49 29.85 -3.13
C ILE A 264 -14.00 29.60 -3.20
N SER A 265 -14.78 30.64 -3.56
CA SER A 265 -16.22 30.50 -3.76
C SER A 265 -16.53 29.54 -4.90
N LEU A 266 -17.46 28.58 -4.70
CA LEU A 266 -17.90 27.67 -5.76
C LEU A 266 -18.59 28.41 -6.92
N VAL A 267 -19.16 29.62 -6.66
CA VAL A 267 -19.71 30.47 -7.71
C VAL A 267 -18.63 30.88 -8.70
N ALA A 268 -17.42 31.21 -8.22
CA ALA A 268 -16.26 31.55 -9.08
C ALA A 268 -15.74 30.33 -9.89
N LEU A 269 -16.08 29.13 -9.45
CA LEU A 269 -15.66 27.86 -10.06
C LEU A 269 -16.75 27.23 -10.93
N MET A 270 -17.93 27.90 -11.08
CA MET A 270 -19.02 27.37 -11.88
C MET A 270 -18.56 26.97 -13.29
N GLY A 271 -19.03 25.81 -13.76
CA GLY A 271 -18.64 25.23 -15.06
C GLY A 271 -17.27 24.52 -15.07
N ARG A 272 -16.48 24.62 -13.98
CA ARG A 272 -15.20 23.91 -13.84
C ARG A 272 -15.25 22.77 -12.81
N ILE A 273 -16.29 22.72 -11.98
CA ILE A 273 -16.46 21.66 -10.99
C ILE A 273 -16.71 20.34 -11.71
N PRO A 274 -15.91 19.28 -11.48
CA PRO A 274 -16.10 18.00 -12.12
C PRO A 274 -17.46 17.41 -11.78
N GLY A 275 -18.20 16.88 -12.76
CA GLY A 275 -19.51 16.27 -12.54
C GLY A 275 -19.51 15.04 -11.62
N ALA A 276 -18.34 14.41 -11.43
CA ALA A 276 -18.15 13.32 -10.48
C ALA A 276 -17.89 13.80 -9.04
N ALA A 277 -17.73 15.11 -8.81
CA ALA A 277 -17.51 15.66 -7.48
C ALA A 277 -18.85 16.05 -6.84
N ASP A 278 -19.11 15.53 -5.63
CA ASP A 278 -20.27 15.93 -4.85
C ASP A 278 -20.09 17.37 -4.32
N PRO A 279 -20.91 18.35 -4.74
CA PRO A 279 -20.81 19.73 -4.24
C PRO A 279 -21.06 19.89 -2.73
N ALA A 280 -21.68 18.89 -2.11
CA ALA A 280 -22.06 18.90 -0.69
C ALA A 280 -21.05 18.22 0.24
N GLY A 281 -19.81 17.95 -0.22
CA GLY A 281 -18.78 17.33 0.62
C GLY A 281 -17.74 16.53 -0.15
N GLY A 282 -17.81 16.55 -1.49
CA GLY A 282 -16.89 15.80 -2.34
C GLY A 282 -15.45 16.33 -2.27
N MET A 283 -14.50 15.41 -2.34
CA MET A 283 -13.08 15.74 -2.45
C MET A 283 -12.69 15.97 -3.89
N VAL A 284 -11.88 16.99 -4.16
CA VAL A 284 -11.27 17.27 -5.46
C VAL A 284 -9.77 17.53 -5.30
N ARG A 285 -9.00 17.21 -6.34
CA ARG A 285 -7.61 17.66 -6.46
C ARG A 285 -7.56 18.99 -7.22
N ALA A 286 -7.11 20.03 -6.55
CA ALA A 286 -6.94 21.36 -7.14
C ALA A 286 -5.67 21.38 -8.00
N MET A 287 -5.80 21.75 -9.28
CA MET A 287 -4.74 21.69 -10.28
C MET A 287 -4.47 23.07 -10.87
N ALA A 288 -3.19 23.47 -10.97
CA ALA A 288 -2.75 24.57 -11.83
C ALA A 288 -1.88 23.97 -12.94
N GLY A 289 -2.40 23.90 -14.15
CA GLY A 289 -1.80 23.12 -15.23
C GLY A 289 -1.61 21.66 -14.82
N SER A 290 -0.37 21.14 -14.88
CA SER A 290 -0.01 19.78 -14.46
C SER A 290 0.32 19.67 -12.97
N ARG A 291 0.42 20.77 -12.23
CA ARG A 291 0.82 20.83 -10.83
C ARG A 291 -0.39 20.67 -9.91
N VAL A 292 -0.33 19.72 -8.98
CA VAL A 292 -1.30 19.61 -7.89
C VAL A 292 -0.99 20.65 -6.83
N ILE A 293 -1.95 21.50 -6.52
CA ILE A 293 -1.86 22.51 -5.46
C ILE A 293 -2.22 21.90 -4.12
N GLY A 294 -3.24 21.05 -4.11
CA GLY A 294 -3.70 20.38 -2.90
C GLY A 294 -4.95 19.55 -3.13
N LEU A 295 -5.35 18.87 -2.07
CA LEU A 295 -6.64 18.25 -1.95
C LEU A 295 -7.58 19.20 -1.22
N CYS A 296 -8.76 19.35 -1.76
CA CYS A 296 -9.75 20.30 -1.29
C CYS A 296 -11.11 19.62 -1.15
N ARG A 297 -11.92 20.15 -0.26
CA ARG A 297 -13.30 19.73 -0.04
C ARG A 297 -14.26 20.80 -0.56
N LEU A 298 -15.31 20.35 -1.24
CA LEU A 298 -16.43 21.20 -1.65
C LEU A 298 -17.44 21.23 -0.52
N GLU A 299 -17.49 22.32 0.24
CA GLU A 299 -18.30 22.40 1.45
C GLU A 299 -18.77 23.86 1.69
N ASP A 300 -20.02 24.05 2.13
CA ASP A 300 -20.60 25.36 2.45
C ASP A 300 -20.49 26.39 1.32
N GLY A 301 -20.59 25.97 0.07
CA GLY A 301 -20.45 26.85 -1.10
C GLY A 301 -19.01 27.31 -1.38
N LEU A 302 -18.03 26.69 -0.76
CA LEU A 302 -16.59 27.02 -0.87
C LEU A 302 -15.78 25.78 -1.25
N LEU A 303 -14.69 26.01 -1.97
CA LEU A 303 -13.57 25.07 -2.11
C LEU A 303 -12.59 25.36 -0.95
N LYS A 304 -12.55 24.46 0.04
CA LYS A 304 -11.69 24.58 1.23
C LYS A 304 -10.45 23.69 1.08
N PRO A 305 -9.23 24.19 1.32
CA PRO A 305 -8.04 23.33 1.30
C PRO A 305 -8.05 22.39 2.50
N GLU A 306 -7.92 21.09 2.24
CA GLU A 306 -7.77 20.05 3.27
C GLU A 306 -6.30 19.66 3.45
N ARG A 307 -5.57 19.55 2.34
CA ARG A 307 -4.15 19.23 2.34
C ARG A 307 -3.41 19.92 1.19
N LEU A 308 -2.60 20.88 1.51
CA LEU A 308 -1.70 21.54 0.54
C LEU A 308 -0.45 20.70 0.29
N LEU A 309 0.00 20.65 -0.99
CA LEU A 309 1.12 19.82 -1.46
C LEU A 309 2.38 20.66 -1.75
#